data_bcf6bba53cf73cf2072363f30f98a122
#
_entry.id   bcf6bba53cf73cf2072363f30f98a122
#
_cell.length_a   1.000
_cell.length_b   1.000
_cell.length_c   1.000
_cell.angle_alpha   90.00
_cell.angle_beta   90.00
_cell.angle_gamma   90.00
#
_symmetry.space_group_name_H-M   'P 1'
#
loop_
_entity.id
_entity.type
_entity.pdbx_description
1 polymer ?
#
loop_
_entity_poly.entity_id
_entity_poly.type
_entity_poly.pdbx_seq_one_letter_code
_entity_poly.pdbx_strand_id
1 'polypeptide(L)'
;MGHDHSLAELYKTMTGDPTMGYSVRGYYANKEIENCPKSFRYLGSLKDFGTKMEQEDRAFAEEIFCSLSHDYNDFIAQIMKFCDANVIRFYYLPRTFGTYRLRLKPEFMGDTLLYTNHIEPLAIMSNRLIKRSFDIVVSAIACLCLLPLIPIIAIIIKLQSPGPTFFVQERTGFEGKSFKCYKFRSMHVNKNADTEQATKNDPRKFAFGNFMRKTNIDELPQFWNVLKGDMSIVGPRPHMLHHTEIYSDLIDKYMVRHFCKPGITGWAQVTGYRGETRELWQMQERVEHDIWYIEHWTFRLDIYIIFKTAYSIIVPDKHAY
;
A
#
# COMPACT_ATOMS: atom_id res chain seq x y z
N MET A 1 22.68 -2.16 7.54
CA MET A 1 23.83 -2.42 6.62
C MET A 1 24.89 -1.36 6.85
N GLY A 2 26.14 -1.74 6.90
CA GLY A 2 27.27 -0.87 7.23
C GLY A 2 28.17 -1.49 8.28
N HIS A 3 29.33 -0.89 8.54
CA HIS A 3 30.35 -1.38 9.47
C HIS A 3 30.58 -0.42 10.64
N ASP A 4 29.60 0.41 10.97
CA ASP A 4 29.70 1.46 11.96
C ASP A 4 29.15 1.03 13.34
N HIS A 5 29.75 1.55 14.39
CA HIS A 5 29.32 1.36 15.77
C HIS A 5 27.87 1.85 16.00
N SER A 6 27.42 2.85 15.23
CA SER A 6 26.03 3.36 15.27
C SER A 6 24.96 2.30 14.98
N LEU A 7 25.28 1.28 14.14
CA LEU A 7 24.35 0.15 13.92
C LEU A 7 24.25 -0.76 15.13
N ALA A 8 25.35 -0.96 15.87
CA ALA A 8 25.32 -1.76 17.09
C ALA A 8 24.54 -1.03 18.21
N GLU A 9 24.63 0.29 18.28
CA GLU A 9 23.81 1.11 19.18
C GLU A 9 22.34 1.07 18.81
N LEU A 10 22.02 1.25 17.53
CA LEU A 10 20.65 1.12 17.06
C LEU A 10 20.08 -0.26 17.38
N TYR A 11 20.87 -1.35 17.16
CA TYR A 11 20.46 -2.70 17.52
C TYR A 11 20.11 -2.81 19.01
N LYS A 12 20.94 -2.26 19.90
CA LYS A 12 20.68 -2.26 21.35
C LYS A 12 19.39 -1.50 21.67
N THR A 13 19.15 -0.36 21.03
CA THR A 13 17.92 0.42 21.21
C THR A 13 16.68 -0.38 20.77
N MET A 14 16.72 -1.00 19.59
CA MET A 14 15.61 -1.78 19.04
C MET A 14 15.28 -3.03 19.85
N THR A 15 16.32 -3.69 20.42
CA THR A 15 16.14 -4.94 21.16
C THR A 15 16.04 -4.75 22.67
N GLY A 16 16.41 -3.58 23.18
CA GLY A 16 16.38 -3.23 24.61
C GLY A 16 14.98 -2.91 25.12
N ASP A 17 14.08 -2.45 24.25
CA ASP A 17 12.69 -2.19 24.59
C ASP A 17 11.76 -3.13 23.79
N PRO A 18 11.22 -4.17 24.43
CA PRO A 18 10.28 -5.10 23.76
C PRO A 18 9.02 -4.44 23.20
N THR A 19 8.64 -3.25 23.69
CA THR A 19 7.45 -2.54 23.22
C THR A 19 7.63 -1.98 21.81
N MET A 20 8.85 -1.81 21.33
CA MET A 20 9.17 -1.41 19.96
C MET A 20 8.81 -2.49 18.92
N GLY A 21 8.70 -3.77 19.33
CA GLY A 21 8.24 -4.86 18.47
C GLY A 21 9.19 -5.28 17.34
N TYR A 22 10.49 -4.89 17.41
CA TYR A 22 11.47 -5.24 16.39
C TYR A 22 12.03 -6.67 16.58
N SER A 23 12.12 -7.38 15.45
CA SER A 23 12.86 -8.65 15.34
C SER A 23 14.00 -8.49 14.35
N VAL A 24 15.21 -8.26 14.87
CA VAL A 24 16.40 -8.00 14.03
C VAL A 24 17.03 -9.32 13.59
N ARG A 25 17.07 -9.56 12.27
CA ARG A 25 17.65 -10.78 11.68
C ARG A 25 19.18 -10.80 11.73
N GLY A 26 19.80 -9.65 11.54
CA GLY A 26 21.25 -9.49 11.50
C GLY A 26 21.70 -8.32 10.61
N TYR A 27 22.97 -8.29 10.24
CA TYR A 27 23.54 -7.22 9.43
C TYR A 27 24.46 -7.72 8.32
N TYR A 28 24.58 -6.89 7.26
CA TYR A 28 25.54 -7.06 6.17
C TYR A 28 26.59 -5.97 6.23
N ALA A 29 27.87 -6.33 6.13
CA ALA A 29 29.01 -5.40 6.16
C ALA A 29 30.23 -6.01 5.46
N ASN A 30 31.11 -5.15 4.91
CA ASN A 30 32.38 -5.63 4.33
C ASN A 30 33.37 -6.15 5.39
N LYS A 31 33.20 -5.74 6.66
CA LYS A 31 33.92 -6.24 7.83
C LYS A 31 32.94 -6.39 8.98
N GLU A 32 33.16 -7.40 9.81
CA GLU A 32 32.40 -7.57 11.04
C GLU A 32 32.53 -6.36 11.96
N ILE A 33 31.44 -5.98 12.64
CA ILE A 33 31.46 -4.89 13.61
C ILE A 33 32.11 -5.38 14.89
N GLU A 34 33.20 -4.74 15.30
CA GLU A 34 33.90 -5.05 16.56
C GLU A 34 32.98 -4.69 17.76
N ASN A 35 33.11 -5.46 18.84
CA ASN A 35 32.37 -5.30 20.10
C ASN A 35 30.82 -5.35 19.92
N CYS A 36 30.33 -6.12 18.97
CA CYS A 36 28.93 -6.32 18.69
C CYS A 36 28.31 -7.36 19.63
N PRO A 37 27.03 -7.21 20.07
CA PRO A 37 26.36 -8.27 20.82
C PRO A 37 26.27 -9.56 20.00
N LYS A 38 26.54 -10.71 20.63
CA LYS A 38 26.54 -12.04 19.98
C LYS A 38 25.19 -12.37 19.32
N SER A 39 24.10 -11.74 19.77
CA SER A 39 22.77 -11.87 19.19
C SER A 39 22.59 -11.12 17.89
N PHE A 40 23.45 -10.16 17.57
CA PHE A 40 23.42 -9.40 16.31
C PHE A 40 24.25 -10.13 15.26
N ARG A 41 23.60 -10.97 14.48
CA ARG A 41 24.27 -11.92 13.56
C ARG A 41 24.85 -11.21 12.35
N TYR A 42 26.09 -11.54 12.01
CA TYR A 42 26.67 -11.21 10.70
C TYR A 42 26.08 -12.13 9.63
N LEU A 43 25.51 -11.56 8.57
CA LEU A 43 24.80 -12.27 7.50
C LEU A 43 25.64 -12.38 6.21
N GLY A 44 26.73 -11.61 6.09
CA GLY A 44 27.60 -11.62 4.93
C GLY A 44 28.06 -10.23 4.52
N SER A 45 28.78 -10.18 3.39
CA SER A 45 29.32 -8.95 2.79
C SER A 45 28.23 -8.12 2.11
N LEU A 46 28.59 -6.89 1.71
CA LEU A 46 27.70 -6.04 0.89
C LEU A 46 27.46 -6.65 -0.51
N LYS A 47 28.42 -7.45 -1.02
CA LYS A 47 28.24 -8.18 -2.29
C LYS A 47 27.18 -9.27 -2.13
N ASP A 48 27.19 -10.01 -1.03
CA ASP A 48 26.20 -11.04 -0.75
C ASP A 48 24.80 -10.44 -0.64
N PHE A 49 24.70 -9.24 -0.06
CA PHE A 49 23.45 -8.50 -0.05
C PHE A 49 23.01 -8.06 -1.47
N GLY A 50 23.94 -7.59 -2.32
CA GLY A 50 23.66 -7.25 -3.71
C GLY A 50 23.10 -8.45 -4.48
N THR A 51 23.74 -9.60 -4.39
CA THR A 51 23.27 -10.86 -4.99
C THR A 51 21.87 -11.25 -4.47
N LYS A 52 21.61 -11.02 -3.19
CA LYS A 52 20.31 -11.31 -2.59
C LYS A 52 19.20 -10.38 -3.13
N MET A 53 19.49 -9.11 -3.38
CA MET A 53 18.55 -8.20 -4.04
C MET A 53 18.19 -8.65 -5.46
N GLU A 54 19.19 -9.19 -6.20
CA GLU A 54 18.96 -9.70 -7.56
C GLU A 54 18.11 -10.98 -7.60
N GLN A 55 18.15 -11.79 -6.55
CA GLN A 55 17.35 -13.01 -6.42
C GLN A 55 15.88 -12.78 -6.07
N GLU A 56 15.45 -11.52 -5.90
CA GLU A 56 14.06 -11.12 -5.64
C GLU A 56 13.36 -11.84 -4.48
N ASP A 57 14.08 -12.17 -3.42
CA ASP A 57 13.47 -12.77 -2.24
C ASP A 57 12.70 -11.71 -1.43
N ARG A 58 11.45 -11.48 -1.83
CA ARG A 58 10.52 -10.50 -1.22
C ARG A 58 10.28 -10.70 0.26
N ALA A 59 10.60 -11.87 0.79
CA ALA A 59 10.28 -12.24 2.17
C ALA A 59 11.42 -11.96 3.16
N PHE A 60 12.56 -11.39 2.75
CA PHE A 60 13.72 -11.38 3.60
C PHE A 60 13.78 -10.25 4.65
N ALA A 61 13.05 -9.15 4.48
CA ALA A 61 12.96 -8.08 5.47
C ALA A 61 11.73 -7.19 5.24
N GLU A 62 11.19 -6.59 6.30
CA GLU A 62 10.17 -5.54 6.25
C GLU A 62 10.81 -4.15 6.28
N GLU A 63 11.98 -4.04 6.92
CA GLU A 63 12.72 -2.79 7.10
C GLU A 63 14.22 -3.00 6.90
N ILE A 64 14.89 -2.03 6.29
CA ILE A 64 16.33 -2.01 6.07
C ILE A 64 16.91 -0.71 6.63
N PHE A 65 17.87 -0.86 7.56
CA PHE A 65 18.62 0.25 8.15
C PHE A 65 20.02 0.30 7.53
N CYS A 66 20.40 1.43 6.94
CA CYS A 66 21.62 1.63 6.19
C CYS A 66 22.49 2.72 6.83
N SER A 67 23.74 2.42 7.18
CA SER A 67 24.75 3.37 7.65
C SER A 67 26.00 3.38 6.76
N LEU A 68 25.84 3.12 5.47
CA LEU A 68 26.94 3.18 4.52
C LEU A 68 27.41 4.63 4.33
N SER A 69 28.72 4.82 4.08
CA SER A 69 29.26 6.13 3.75
C SER A 69 28.85 6.60 2.35
N HIS A 70 29.03 7.88 2.09
CA HIS A 70 28.70 8.52 0.81
C HIS A 70 29.45 7.94 -0.39
N ASP A 71 30.59 7.27 -0.17
CA ASP A 71 31.33 6.58 -1.24
C ASP A 71 30.49 5.46 -1.89
N TYR A 72 29.42 5.03 -1.21
CA TYR A 72 28.47 4.01 -1.69
C TYR A 72 27.15 4.60 -2.22
N ASN A 73 27.12 5.87 -2.64
CA ASN A 73 25.88 6.55 -3.05
C ASN A 73 25.08 5.76 -4.10
N ASP A 74 25.75 5.22 -5.12
CA ASP A 74 25.07 4.45 -6.17
C ASP A 74 24.46 3.16 -5.63
N PHE A 75 25.15 2.50 -4.70
CA PHE A 75 24.67 1.29 -4.05
C PHE A 75 23.51 1.62 -3.10
N ILE A 76 23.59 2.71 -2.34
CA ILE A 76 22.49 3.18 -1.49
C ILE A 76 21.24 3.49 -2.36
N ALA A 77 21.43 4.13 -3.51
CA ALA A 77 20.32 4.41 -4.42
C ALA A 77 19.69 3.12 -4.98
N GLN A 78 20.49 2.09 -5.29
CA GLN A 78 20.00 0.76 -5.68
C GLN A 78 19.20 0.11 -4.58
N ILE A 79 19.69 0.17 -3.32
CA ILE A 79 18.96 -0.37 -2.16
C ILE A 79 17.62 0.35 -1.97
N MET A 80 17.59 1.68 -2.08
CA MET A 80 16.35 2.45 -1.97
C MET A 80 15.35 2.05 -3.04
N LYS A 81 15.81 1.94 -4.30
CA LYS A 81 14.96 1.48 -5.42
C LYS A 81 14.43 0.05 -5.18
N PHE A 82 15.28 -0.84 -4.71
CA PHE A 82 14.88 -2.20 -4.35
C PHE A 82 13.85 -2.19 -3.21
N CYS A 83 14.05 -1.39 -2.18
CA CYS A 83 13.09 -1.26 -1.07
C CYS A 83 11.73 -0.74 -1.54
N ASP A 84 11.72 0.29 -2.38
CA ASP A 84 10.49 0.86 -2.96
C ASP A 84 9.74 -0.17 -3.83
N ALA A 85 10.48 -0.99 -4.59
CA ALA A 85 9.89 -2.03 -5.44
C ALA A 85 9.33 -3.22 -4.67
N ASN A 86 9.84 -3.51 -3.47
CA ASN A 86 9.49 -4.70 -2.68
C ASN A 86 8.68 -4.42 -1.41
N VAL A 87 8.17 -3.19 -1.23
CA VAL A 87 7.40 -2.76 -0.04
C VAL A 87 8.24 -2.87 1.25
N ILE A 88 9.55 -2.62 1.16
CA ILE A 88 10.49 -2.60 2.28
C ILE A 88 10.73 -1.16 2.69
N ARG A 89 10.64 -0.84 3.98
CA ARG A 89 10.93 0.50 4.50
C ARG A 89 12.44 0.69 4.61
N PHE A 90 12.92 1.79 4.04
CA PHE A 90 14.35 2.13 4.05
C PHE A 90 14.63 3.26 5.03
N TYR A 91 15.59 3.05 5.93
CA TYR A 91 16.06 4.03 6.89
C TYR A 91 17.56 4.24 6.74
N TYR A 92 17.98 5.49 6.65
CA TYR A 92 19.39 5.84 6.55
C TYR A 92 19.90 6.46 7.86
N LEU A 93 20.98 5.91 8.37
CA LEU A 93 21.76 6.43 9.50
C LEU A 93 22.94 7.22 8.94
N PRO A 94 22.92 8.56 8.98
CA PRO A 94 24.01 9.35 8.44
C PRO A 94 25.23 9.27 9.35
N ARG A 95 26.41 9.15 8.74
CA ARG A 95 27.69 9.25 9.45
C ARG A 95 28.15 10.68 9.64
N THR A 96 27.82 11.57 8.69
CA THR A 96 28.13 13.01 8.71
C THR A 96 27.21 13.77 7.75
N PHE A 97 26.95 15.05 8.06
CA PHE A 97 26.23 15.95 7.18
C PHE A 97 27.03 16.21 5.89
N GLY A 98 26.56 15.74 4.75
CA GLY A 98 27.24 16.05 3.49
C GLY A 98 26.77 15.35 2.22
N THR A 99 25.51 14.94 2.07
CA THR A 99 25.08 14.36 0.81
C THR A 99 23.80 14.90 0.25
N TYR A 100 23.99 15.68 -0.74
CA TYR A 100 23.00 16.52 -1.38
C TYR A 100 22.21 15.88 -2.53
N ARG A 101 22.39 14.59 -2.81
CA ARG A 101 21.69 13.89 -3.91
C ARG A 101 20.54 12.99 -3.46
N LEU A 102 20.52 12.54 -2.21
CA LEU A 102 19.45 11.69 -1.69
C LEU A 102 18.37 12.58 -1.06
N ARG A 103 17.15 12.51 -1.57
CA ARG A 103 15.98 13.21 -1.00
C ARG A 103 15.45 12.44 0.21
N LEU A 104 16.23 12.45 1.29
CA LEU A 104 15.87 11.77 2.54
C LEU A 104 15.13 12.72 3.48
N LYS A 105 14.19 12.17 4.23
CA LYS A 105 13.41 12.86 5.27
C LYS A 105 13.87 12.38 6.65
N PRO A 106 14.09 13.26 7.63
CA PRO A 106 14.52 12.86 8.97
C PRO A 106 13.34 12.23 9.73
N GLU A 107 13.62 11.17 10.47
CA GLU A 107 12.70 10.50 11.36
C GLU A 107 13.43 10.12 12.66
N PHE A 108 12.74 10.16 13.80
CA PHE A 108 13.31 9.82 15.09
C PHE A 108 12.80 8.47 15.58
N MET A 109 13.74 7.59 15.94
CA MET A 109 13.45 6.35 16.66
C MET A 109 14.06 6.45 18.06
N GLY A 110 13.24 6.76 19.06
CA GLY A 110 13.72 7.19 20.37
C GLY A 110 14.57 8.45 20.21
N ASP A 111 15.80 8.45 20.72
CA ASP A 111 16.74 9.56 20.61
C ASP A 111 17.63 9.49 19.35
N THR A 112 17.44 8.47 18.51
CA THR A 112 18.28 8.26 17.31
C THR A 112 17.61 8.90 16.09
N LEU A 113 18.36 9.79 15.41
CA LEU A 113 17.95 10.37 14.14
C LEU A 113 18.22 9.40 12.99
N LEU A 114 17.19 9.05 12.27
CA LEU A 114 17.22 8.26 11.06
C LEU A 114 16.82 9.10 9.86
N TYR A 115 17.17 8.64 8.66
CA TYR A 115 16.69 9.25 7.43
C TYR A 115 16.00 8.20 6.57
N THR A 116 14.77 8.49 6.17
CA THR A 116 13.94 7.63 5.32
C THR A 116 13.62 8.32 3.99
N ASN A 117 13.30 7.55 2.96
CA ASN A 117 12.80 8.06 1.69
C ASN A 117 11.31 8.43 1.74
N HIS A 118 10.53 7.81 2.64
CA HIS A 118 9.11 8.09 2.82
C HIS A 118 8.76 8.29 4.30
N ILE A 119 8.00 9.36 4.60
CA ILE A 119 7.39 9.55 5.92
C ILE A 119 6.04 8.84 5.90
N GLU A 120 5.79 8.03 6.92
CA GLU A 120 4.54 7.30 7.06
C GLU A 120 3.83 7.68 8.37
N PRO A 121 2.95 8.70 8.38
CA PRO A 121 2.19 9.05 9.59
C PRO A 121 1.38 7.87 10.15
N LEU A 122 0.99 6.91 9.30
CA LEU A 122 0.30 5.69 9.71
C LEU A 122 1.23 4.62 10.32
N ALA A 123 2.54 4.78 10.31
CA ALA A 123 3.46 3.95 11.09
C ALA A 123 3.30 4.24 12.60
N ILE A 124 2.89 5.46 12.96
CA ILE A 124 2.64 5.86 14.36
C ILE A 124 1.39 5.14 14.89
N MET A 125 1.54 4.40 16.00
CA MET A 125 0.50 3.54 16.58
C MET A 125 -0.81 4.29 16.89
N SER A 126 -0.73 5.50 17.46
CA SER A 126 -1.92 6.32 17.75
C SER A 126 -2.74 6.64 16.50
N ASN A 127 -2.07 7.03 15.40
CA ASN A 127 -2.72 7.31 14.13
C ASN A 127 -3.37 6.06 13.55
N ARG A 128 -2.67 4.93 13.61
CA ARG A 128 -3.18 3.63 13.17
C ARG A 128 -4.42 3.21 13.96
N LEU A 129 -4.42 3.40 15.27
CA LEU A 129 -5.56 3.09 16.13
C LEU A 129 -6.76 3.99 15.83
N ILE A 130 -6.56 5.31 15.70
CA ILE A 130 -7.64 6.26 15.35
C ILE A 130 -8.27 5.86 14.03
N LYS A 131 -7.44 5.64 12.99
CA LYS A 131 -7.91 5.24 11.67
C LYS A 131 -8.67 3.91 11.72
N ARG A 132 -8.13 2.90 12.40
CA ARG A 132 -8.75 1.58 12.50
C ARG A 132 -10.07 1.61 13.26
N SER A 133 -10.16 2.36 14.37
CA SER A 133 -11.40 2.51 15.12
C SER A 133 -12.50 3.15 14.27
N PHE A 134 -12.15 4.21 13.54
CA PHE A 134 -13.07 4.84 12.59
C PHE A 134 -13.52 3.87 11.48
N ASP A 135 -12.58 3.14 10.87
CA ASP A 135 -12.86 2.14 9.84
C ASP A 135 -13.85 1.07 10.35
N ILE A 136 -13.64 0.56 11.57
CA ILE A 136 -14.52 -0.46 12.18
C ILE A 136 -15.93 0.10 12.41
N VAL A 137 -16.04 1.26 13.04
CA VAL A 137 -17.35 1.85 13.38
C VAL A 137 -18.16 2.11 12.10
N VAL A 138 -17.57 2.81 11.13
CA VAL A 138 -18.28 3.17 9.90
C VAL A 138 -18.59 1.93 9.07
N SER A 139 -17.66 0.97 8.94
CA SER A 139 -17.93 -0.25 8.17
C SER A 139 -18.95 -1.16 8.84
N ALA A 140 -18.98 -1.23 10.18
CA ALA A 140 -20.01 -1.99 10.89
C ALA A 140 -21.40 -1.43 10.65
N ILE A 141 -21.55 -0.10 10.73
CA ILE A 141 -22.83 0.57 10.42
C ILE A 141 -23.21 0.32 8.95
N ALA A 142 -22.28 0.49 8.01
CA ALA A 142 -22.54 0.25 6.60
C ALA A 142 -22.94 -1.21 6.32
N CYS A 143 -22.27 -2.20 6.92
CA CYS A 143 -22.61 -3.60 6.79
C CYS A 143 -24.01 -3.90 7.36
N LEU A 144 -24.35 -3.32 8.52
CA LEU A 144 -25.68 -3.48 9.12
C LEU A 144 -26.79 -2.92 8.22
N CYS A 145 -26.57 -1.74 7.65
CA CYS A 145 -27.51 -1.14 6.68
C CYS A 145 -27.61 -1.95 5.37
N LEU A 146 -26.53 -2.62 4.98
CA LEU A 146 -26.48 -3.41 3.76
C LEU A 146 -27.21 -4.78 3.92
N LEU A 147 -27.28 -5.35 5.12
CA LEU A 147 -27.89 -6.65 5.37
C LEU A 147 -29.29 -6.80 4.75
N PRO A 148 -30.27 -5.89 4.97
CA PRO A 148 -31.61 -6.00 4.38
C PRO A 148 -31.62 -5.77 2.86
N LEU A 149 -30.61 -5.11 2.30
CA LEU A 149 -30.52 -4.82 0.85
C LEU A 149 -29.91 -5.98 0.06
N ILE A 150 -29.07 -6.81 0.69
CA ILE A 150 -28.42 -7.96 0.03
C ILE A 150 -29.42 -8.88 -0.68
N PRO A 151 -30.50 -9.39 -0.04
CA PRO A 151 -31.43 -10.28 -0.70
C PRO A 151 -32.14 -9.63 -1.88
N ILE A 152 -32.50 -8.36 -1.78
CA ILE A 152 -33.16 -7.61 -2.87
C ILE A 152 -32.23 -7.50 -4.07
N ILE A 153 -30.97 -7.05 -3.84
CA ILE A 153 -29.95 -6.93 -4.88
C ILE A 153 -29.63 -8.32 -5.48
N ALA A 154 -29.57 -9.35 -4.65
CA ALA A 154 -29.30 -10.73 -5.08
C ALA A 154 -30.37 -11.25 -6.04
N ILE A 155 -31.65 -11.01 -5.73
CA ILE A 155 -32.76 -11.41 -6.58
C ILE A 155 -32.65 -10.69 -7.94
N ILE A 156 -32.45 -9.38 -7.96
CA ILE A 156 -32.35 -8.60 -9.20
C ILE A 156 -31.17 -9.08 -10.06
N ILE A 157 -30.01 -9.33 -9.45
CA ILE A 157 -28.83 -9.85 -10.15
C ILE A 157 -29.13 -11.21 -10.79
N LYS A 158 -29.71 -12.15 -10.01
CA LYS A 158 -29.99 -13.51 -10.48
C LYS A 158 -31.03 -13.54 -11.59
N LEU A 159 -32.04 -12.64 -11.56
CA LEU A 159 -33.04 -12.52 -12.61
C LEU A 159 -32.44 -12.03 -13.94
N GLN A 160 -31.45 -11.14 -13.90
CA GLN A 160 -30.81 -10.59 -15.12
C GLN A 160 -29.63 -11.42 -15.62
N SER A 161 -28.93 -12.11 -14.72
CA SER A 161 -27.76 -12.91 -15.06
C SER A 161 -27.65 -14.12 -14.12
N PRO A 162 -27.86 -15.36 -14.61
CA PRO A 162 -27.66 -16.56 -13.81
C PRO A 162 -26.24 -16.66 -13.24
N GLY A 163 -26.10 -17.14 -11.99
CA GLY A 163 -24.81 -17.34 -11.33
C GLY A 163 -24.71 -16.70 -9.94
N PRO A 164 -23.49 -16.55 -9.38
CA PRO A 164 -23.27 -16.02 -8.03
C PRO A 164 -23.65 -14.55 -7.91
N THR A 165 -24.16 -14.15 -6.75
CA THR A 165 -24.50 -12.75 -6.44
C THR A 165 -23.28 -11.88 -6.24
N PHE A 166 -22.26 -12.43 -5.60
CA PHE A 166 -20.99 -11.75 -5.35
C PHE A 166 -19.94 -12.13 -6.38
N PHE A 167 -19.16 -11.15 -6.75
CA PHE A 167 -17.92 -11.30 -7.47
C PHE A 167 -16.77 -11.14 -6.47
N VAL A 168 -15.84 -12.09 -6.49
CA VAL A 168 -14.67 -12.11 -5.60
C VAL A 168 -13.44 -12.17 -6.47
N GLN A 169 -12.53 -11.22 -6.28
CA GLN A 169 -11.28 -11.14 -7.04
C GLN A 169 -10.10 -10.88 -6.11
N GLU A 170 -9.00 -11.56 -6.35
CA GLU A 170 -7.76 -11.30 -5.61
C GLU A 170 -7.15 -9.97 -6.04
N ARG A 171 -6.74 -9.19 -5.04
CA ARG A 171 -6.15 -7.87 -5.21
C ARG A 171 -4.93 -7.72 -4.33
N THR A 172 -3.97 -6.88 -4.75
CA THR A 172 -2.81 -6.53 -3.93
C THR A 172 -3.25 -5.55 -2.83
N GLY A 173 -2.90 -5.88 -1.60
CA GLY A 173 -3.24 -5.13 -0.39
C GLY A 173 -2.02 -4.62 0.36
N PHE A 174 -2.19 -4.44 1.67
CA PHE A 174 -1.15 -3.96 2.59
C PHE A 174 0.09 -4.85 2.56
N GLU A 175 1.28 -4.24 2.52
CA GLU A 175 2.58 -4.94 2.42
C GLU A 175 2.70 -5.89 1.21
N GLY A 176 1.98 -5.58 0.12
CA GLY A 176 2.01 -6.41 -1.07
C GLY A 176 1.27 -7.76 -0.95
N LYS A 177 0.64 -8.06 0.20
CA LYS A 177 -0.10 -9.31 0.43
C LYS A 177 -1.41 -9.31 -0.35
N SER A 178 -1.73 -10.40 -1.02
CA SER A 178 -3.02 -10.53 -1.71
C SER A 178 -4.18 -10.71 -0.73
N PHE A 179 -5.34 -10.20 -1.11
CA PHE A 179 -6.60 -10.40 -0.38
C PHE A 179 -7.78 -10.53 -1.33
N LYS A 180 -8.85 -11.18 -0.87
CA LYS A 180 -10.11 -11.36 -1.61
C LYS A 180 -10.97 -10.11 -1.48
N CYS A 181 -11.11 -9.34 -2.56
CA CYS A 181 -11.95 -8.17 -2.65
C CYS A 181 -13.37 -8.55 -3.06
N TYR A 182 -14.38 -8.18 -2.26
CA TYR A 182 -15.79 -8.53 -2.48
C TYR A 182 -16.53 -7.39 -3.19
N LYS A 183 -17.32 -7.73 -4.22
CA LYS A 183 -18.22 -6.83 -4.92
C LYS A 183 -19.54 -7.53 -5.23
N PHE A 184 -20.62 -6.76 -5.50
CA PHE A 184 -21.74 -7.35 -6.20
C PHE A 184 -21.37 -7.59 -7.66
N ARG A 185 -21.82 -8.71 -8.20
CA ARG A 185 -21.58 -9.02 -9.60
C ARG A 185 -22.39 -8.08 -10.48
N SER A 186 -21.71 -7.31 -11.32
CA SER A 186 -22.26 -6.32 -12.23
C SER A 186 -22.12 -6.66 -13.71
N MET A 187 -21.49 -7.84 -13.99
CA MET A 187 -21.24 -8.35 -15.34
C MET A 187 -21.65 -9.82 -15.44
N HIS A 188 -21.96 -10.26 -16.67
CA HIS A 188 -22.14 -11.69 -16.94
C HIS A 188 -20.87 -12.47 -16.57
N VAL A 189 -21.05 -13.72 -16.16
CA VAL A 189 -19.92 -14.62 -15.82
C VAL A 189 -19.07 -14.78 -17.08
N ASN A 190 -17.78 -14.47 -16.96
CA ASN A 190 -16.80 -14.60 -18.03
C ASN A 190 -15.46 -15.10 -17.49
N LYS A 191 -14.63 -15.65 -18.39
CA LYS A 191 -13.32 -16.23 -18.03
C LYS A 191 -12.20 -15.19 -17.90
N ASN A 192 -12.42 -13.97 -18.41
CA ASN A 192 -11.37 -12.93 -18.51
C ASN A 192 -11.48 -11.90 -17.38
N ALA A 193 -12.26 -12.18 -16.33
CA ALA A 193 -12.53 -11.24 -15.24
C ALA A 193 -11.26 -10.80 -14.47
N ASP A 194 -10.23 -11.65 -14.44
CA ASP A 194 -8.99 -11.41 -13.68
C ASP A 194 -7.88 -10.73 -14.51
N THR A 195 -8.04 -10.66 -15.83
CA THR A 195 -7.02 -10.12 -16.74
C THR A 195 -7.47 -8.86 -17.46
N GLU A 196 -8.77 -8.73 -17.78
CA GLU A 196 -9.29 -7.61 -18.55
C GLU A 196 -9.95 -6.55 -17.68
N GLN A 197 -9.44 -5.31 -17.76
CA GLN A 197 -10.07 -4.16 -17.12
C GLN A 197 -11.43 -3.85 -17.78
N ALA A 198 -12.41 -3.49 -16.96
CA ALA A 198 -13.72 -3.09 -17.44
C ALA A 198 -13.67 -1.72 -18.14
N THR A 199 -14.26 -1.63 -19.32
CA THR A 199 -14.34 -0.39 -20.12
C THR A 199 -15.66 0.36 -19.91
N LYS A 200 -15.73 1.62 -20.40
CA LYS A 200 -16.93 2.48 -20.26
C LYS A 200 -18.19 1.83 -20.86
N ASN A 201 -18.09 1.27 -22.05
CA ASN A 201 -19.20 0.62 -22.77
C ASN A 201 -19.01 -0.90 -22.88
N ASP A 202 -18.61 -1.53 -21.79
CA ASP A 202 -18.31 -2.96 -21.74
C ASP A 202 -19.57 -3.79 -21.99
N PRO A 203 -19.57 -4.64 -23.04
CA PRO A 203 -20.74 -5.46 -23.40
C PRO A 203 -21.08 -6.54 -22.37
N ARG A 204 -20.14 -6.84 -21.47
CA ARG A 204 -20.36 -7.83 -20.39
C ARG A 204 -21.31 -7.32 -19.30
N LYS A 205 -21.65 -6.02 -19.26
CA LYS A 205 -22.54 -5.45 -18.24
C LYS A 205 -24.00 -5.74 -18.55
N PHE A 206 -24.76 -6.26 -17.59
CA PHE A 206 -26.22 -6.30 -17.66
C PHE A 206 -26.84 -4.98 -17.15
N ALA A 207 -28.11 -4.72 -17.43
CA ALA A 207 -28.74 -3.43 -17.20
C ALA A 207 -28.63 -2.93 -15.75
N PHE A 208 -28.99 -3.75 -14.76
CA PHE A 208 -28.84 -3.43 -13.34
C PHE A 208 -27.36 -3.35 -12.93
N GLY A 209 -26.49 -4.17 -13.51
CA GLY A 209 -25.05 -4.10 -13.32
C GLY A 209 -24.47 -2.74 -13.76
N ASN A 210 -24.93 -2.21 -14.88
CA ASN A 210 -24.54 -0.88 -15.33
C ASN A 210 -25.02 0.24 -14.37
N PHE A 211 -26.24 0.13 -13.84
CA PHE A 211 -26.75 1.02 -12.79
C PHE A 211 -25.90 0.95 -11.53
N MET A 212 -25.63 -0.25 -11.01
CA MET A 212 -24.79 -0.45 -9.81
C MET A 212 -23.41 0.17 -9.97
N ARG A 213 -22.77 0.02 -11.13
CA ARG A 213 -21.43 0.61 -11.39
C ARG A 213 -21.47 2.13 -11.46
N LYS A 214 -22.50 2.73 -12.06
CA LYS A 214 -22.66 4.18 -12.09
C LYS A 214 -22.89 4.80 -10.70
N THR A 215 -23.53 4.05 -9.81
CA THR A 215 -23.84 4.47 -8.43
C THR A 215 -22.86 3.93 -7.41
N ASN A 216 -21.87 3.12 -7.83
CA ASN A 216 -20.90 2.41 -6.96
C ASN A 216 -21.53 1.44 -5.95
N ILE A 217 -22.81 1.07 -6.13
CA ILE A 217 -23.48 0.06 -5.28
C ILE A 217 -22.78 -1.29 -5.37
N ASP A 218 -22.18 -1.61 -6.53
CA ASP A 218 -21.41 -2.85 -6.69
C ASP A 218 -20.20 -2.94 -5.75
N GLU A 219 -19.67 -1.83 -5.24
CA GLU A 219 -18.52 -1.79 -4.33
C GLU A 219 -18.92 -1.84 -2.84
N LEU A 220 -20.21 -1.75 -2.49
CA LEU A 220 -20.66 -1.79 -1.08
C LEU A 220 -20.20 -3.03 -0.29
N PRO A 221 -20.09 -4.25 -0.86
CA PRO A 221 -19.55 -5.40 -0.13
C PRO A 221 -18.11 -5.22 0.35
N GLN A 222 -17.35 -4.24 -0.17
CA GLN A 222 -16.00 -3.95 0.33
C GLN A 222 -15.99 -3.42 1.77
N PHE A 223 -17.11 -2.90 2.30
CA PHE A 223 -17.20 -2.58 3.72
C PHE A 223 -16.97 -3.83 4.61
N TRP A 224 -17.29 -5.03 4.12
CA TRP A 224 -16.92 -6.28 4.77
C TRP A 224 -15.40 -6.49 4.79
N ASN A 225 -14.68 -6.15 3.71
CA ASN A 225 -13.22 -6.18 3.70
C ASN A 225 -12.62 -5.16 4.68
N VAL A 226 -13.24 -3.98 4.82
CA VAL A 226 -12.80 -2.97 5.80
C VAL A 226 -13.01 -3.51 7.22
N LEU A 227 -14.19 -4.06 7.51
CA LEU A 227 -14.50 -4.61 8.84
C LEU A 227 -13.54 -5.75 9.22
N LYS A 228 -13.25 -6.64 8.27
CA LYS A 228 -12.30 -7.74 8.42
C LYS A 228 -10.85 -7.25 8.61
N GLY A 229 -10.50 -6.08 8.05
CA GLY A 229 -9.18 -5.48 8.17
C GLY A 229 -8.28 -5.62 6.94
N ASP A 230 -8.77 -6.17 5.84
CA ASP A 230 -8.06 -6.25 4.57
C ASP A 230 -7.95 -4.87 3.90
N MET A 231 -8.95 -4.00 4.13
CA MET A 231 -9.08 -2.66 3.56
C MET A 231 -9.30 -1.60 4.64
N SER A 232 -9.26 -0.35 4.22
CA SER A 232 -9.70 0.85 4.93
C SER A 232 -10.80 1.56 4.13
N ILE A 233 -11.54 2.48 4.75
CA ILE A 233 -12.49 3.33 4.02
C ILE A 233 -11.73 4.22 3.05
N VAL A 234 -10.65 4.85 3.51
CA VAL A 234 -9.81 5.74 2.70
C VAL A 234 -8.40 5.14 2.55
N GLY A 235 -7.92 5.08 1.32
CA GLY A 235 -6.58 4.57 0.98
C GLY A 235 -6.40 4.43 -0.53
N PRO A 236 -5.23 4.01 -1.01
CA PRO A 236 -4.99 3.68 -2.41
C PRO A 236 -5.99 2.65 -2.94
N ARG A 237 -6.47 2.84 -4.17
CA ARG A 237 -7.40 1.88 -4.78
C ARG A 237 -6.69 0.54 -5.02
N PRO A 238 -7.25 -0.62 -4.58
CA PRO A 238 -6.62 -1.92 -4.77
C PRO A 238 -6.63 -2.32 -6.26
N HIS A 239 -5.47 -2.71 -6.78
CA HIS A 239 -5.30 -3.18 -8.15
C HIS A 239 -5.38 -4.71 -8.24
N MET A 240 -5.72 -5.22 -9.44
CA MET A 240 -5.62 -6.65 -9.77
C MET A 240 -4.16 -7.10 -9.68
N LEU A 241 -3.90 -8.35 -9.32
CA LEU A 241 -2.55 -8.90 -9.24
C LEU A 241 -1.79 -8.71 -10.55
N HIS A 242 -2.43 -9.01 -11.67
CA HIS A 242 -1.85 -8.81 -13.01
C HIS A 242 -1.43 -7.36 -13.29
N HIS A 243 -2.21 -6.38 -12.84
CA HIS A 243 -1.81 -4.96 -12.95
C HIS A 243 -0.62 -4.62 -12.04
N THR A 244 -0.57 -5.21 -10.86
CA THR A 244 0.57 -5.02 -9.95
C THR A 244 1.86 -5.57 -10.57
N GLU A 245 1.82 -6.76 -11.16
CA GLU A 245 2.96 -7.36 -11.87
C GLU A 245 3.48 -6.44 -13.00
N ILE A 246 2.58 -5.97 -13.87
CA ILE A 246 2.98 -5.12 -15.00
C ILE A 246 3.52 -3.77 -14.54
N TYR A 247 2.80 -3.08 -13.65
CA TYR A 247 3.14 -1.70 -13.30
C TYR A 247 4.26 -1.60 -12.28
N SER A 248 4.54 -2.65 -11.49
CA SER A 248 5.71 -2.68 -10.62
C SER A 248 7.03 -2.59 -11.39
N ASP A 249 7.07 -3.12 -12.61
CA ASP A 249 8.26 -3.08 -13.45
C ASP A 249 8.36 -1.77 -14.27
N LEU A 250 7.23 -1.14 -14.57
CA LEU A 250 7.16 0.03 -15.45
C LEU A 250 7.21 1.37 -14.70
N ILE A 251 6.82 1.40 -13.41
CA ILE A 251 6.70 2.62 -12.63
C ILE A 251 7.55 2.49 -11.37
N ASP A 252 8.59 3.30 -11.28
CA ASP A 252 9.37 3.45 -10.05
C ASP A 252 8.44 3.82 -8.89
N LYS A 253 8.67 3.22 -7.71
CA LYS A 253 7.87 3.43 -6.49
C LYS A 253 6.41 2.94 -6.55
N TYR A 254 6.01 2.19 -7.60
CA TYR A 254 4.64 1.65 -7.68
C TYR A 254 4.24 0.90 -6.40
N MET A 255 5.17 0.12 -5.83
CA MET A 255 4.92 -0.70 -4.66
C MET A 255 4.76 0.10 -3.35
N VAL A 256 5.25 1.34 -3.30
CA VAL A 256 5.11 2.23 -2.12
C VAL A 256 3.65 2.47 -1.73
N ARG A 257 2.74 2.43 -2.70
CA ARG A 257 1.29 2.54 -2.45
C ARG A 257 0.73 1.45 -1.54
N HIS A 258 1.46 0.35 -1.33
CA HIS A 258 1.08 -0.75 -0.46
C HIS A 258 1.60 -0.59 0.98
N PHE A 259 2.24 0.52 1.33
CA PHE A 259 2.64 0.84 2.71
C PHE A 259 1.45 1.15 3.62
N CYS A 260 0.27 1.36 3.06
CA CYS A 260 -0.99 1.44 3.82
C CYS A 260 -2.06 0.51 3.24
N LYS A 261 -3.12 0.28 4.00
CA LYS A 261 -4.25 -0.55 3.54
C LYS A 261 -4.94 0.11 2.35
N PRO A 262 -5.34 -0.68 1.33
CA PRO A 262 -6.13 -0.15 0.23
C PRO A 262 -7.49 0.37 0.70
N GLY A 263 -7.99 1.41 0.02
CA GLY A 263 -9.26 2.06 0.36
C GLY A 263 -10.41 1.76 -0.59
N ILE A 264 -11.65 1.92 -0.09
CA ILE A 264 -12.85 2.00 -0.93
C ILE A 264 -12.79 3.29 -1.75
N THR A 265 -12.40 4.39 -1.13
CA THR A 265 -12.07 5.65 -1.77
C THR A 265 -10.65 6.08 -1.44
N GLY A 266 -10.12 7.10 -2.14
CA GLY A 266 -8.76 7.56 -1.92
C GLY A 266 -8.47 8.90 -2.59
N TRP A 267 -7.32 9.48 -2.24
CA TRP A 267 -6.90 10.79 -2.74
C TRP A 267 -6.85 10.84 -4.26
N ALA A 268 -6.17 9.89 -4.91
CA ALA A 268 -6.11 9.80 -6.36
C ALA A 268 -7.51 9.77 -7.00
N GLN A 269 -8.47 9.05 -6.39
CA GLN A 269 -9.82 8.94 -6.91
C GLN A 269 -10.59 10.28 -6.88
N VAL A 270 -10.44 11.05 -5.79
CA VAL A 270 -11.15 12.33 -5.63
C VAL A 270 -10.44 13.51 -6.28
N THR A 271 -9.21 13.32 -6.76
CA THR A 271 -8.44 14.32 -7.52
C THR A 271 -8.46 14.10 -9.03
N GLY A 272 -9.34 13.18 -9.52
CA GLY A 272 -9.57 13.00 -10.96
C GLY A 272 -8.93 11.76 -11.58
N TYR A 273 -8.14 10.98 -10.84
CA TYR A 273 -7.46 9.78 -11.34
C TYR A 273 -8.22 8.48 -11.03
N ARG A 274 -9.55 8.53 -11.11
CA ARG A 274 -10.43 7.38 -10.79
C ARG A 274 -10.64 6.43 -11.97
N GLY A 275 -10.64 6.93 -13.18
CA GLY A 275 -11.08 6.26 -14.41
C GLY A 275 -10.19 5.13 -14.90
N GLU A 276 -10.48 4.65 -16.10
CA GLU A 276 -9.64 3.72 -16.86
C GLU A 276 -8.28 4.37 -17.14
N THR A 277 -7.21 3.64 -16.91
CA THR A 277 -5.84 4.07 -17.26
C THR A 277 -5.45 3.45 -18.59
N ARG A 278 -5.43 4.25 -19.64
CA ARG A 278 -5.06 3.82 -21.00
C ARG A 278 -3.59 4.03 -21.26
N GLU A 279 -3.05 5.11 -20.71
CA GLU A 279 -1.67 5.53 -20.89
C GLU A 279 -0.87 5.36 -19.59
N LEU A 280 0.41 5.02 -19.72
CA LEU A 280 1.28 4.78 -18.55
C LEU A 280 1.36 6.00 -17.63
N TRP A 281 1.40 7.22 -18.17
CA TRP A 281 1.46 8.45 -17.38
C TRP A 281 0.25 8.63 -16.46
N GLN A 282 -0.96 8.16 -16.88
CA GLN A 282 -2.16 8.24 -16.03
C GLN A 282 -2.04 7.35 -14.79
N MET A 283 -1.42 6.18 -14.97
CA MET A 283 -1.13 5.28 -13.84
C MET A 283 -0.05 5.86 -12.94
N GLN A 284 1.00 6.48 -13.54
CA GLN A 284 2.06 7.13 -12.79
C GLN A 284 1.51 8.27 -11.91
N GLU A 285 0.69 9.16 -12.45
CA GLU A 285 0.02 10.23 -11.70
C GLU A 285 -0.85 9.67 -10.56
N ARG A 286 -1.57 8.58 -10.82
CA ARG A 286 -2.36 7.89 -9.78
C ARG A 286 -1.45 7.41 -8.64
N VAL A 287 -0.33 6.77 -8.96
CA VAL A 287 0.65 6.29 -7.98
C VAL A 287 1.25 7.45 -7.18
N GLU A 288 1.59 8.55 -7.83
CA GLU A 288 2.11 9.75 -7.16
C GLU A 288 1.09 10.34 -6.16
N HIS A 289 -0.19 10.38 -6.53
CA HIS A 289 -1.26 10.82 -5.62
C HIS A 289 -1.48 9.83 -4.46
N ASP A 290 -1.36 8.52 -4.72
CA ASP A 290 -1.45 7.51 -3.67
C ASP A 290 -0.27 7.64 -2.67
N ILE A 291 0.95 7.87 -3.18
CA ILE A 291 2.14 8.11 -2.33
C ILE A 291 1.99 9.42 -1.55
N TRP A 292 1.53 10.47 -2.21
CA TRP A 292 1.27 11.74 -1.52
C TRP A 292 0.31 11.57 -0.35
N TYR A 293 -0.77 10.82 -0.53
CA TYR A 293 -1.70 10.51 0.55
C TYR A 293 -1.02 9.78 1.72
N ILE A 294 -0.19 8.78 1.42
CA ILE A 294 0.53 8.02 2.45
C ILE A 294 1.43 8.93 3.27
N GLU A 295 2.17 9.83 2.61
CA GLU A 295 3.13 10.73 3.25
C GLU A 295 2.48 11.91 4.00
N HIS A 296 1.26 12.29 3.64
CA HIS A 296 0.55 13.45 4.19
C HIS A 296 -0.72 13.05 4.96
N TRP A 297 -0.83 11.76 5.31
CA TRP A 297 -2.02 11.31 6.00
C TRP A 297 -2.29 12.08 7.29
N THR A 298 -3.53 12.51 7.44
CA THR A 298 -4.13 13.00 8.67
C THR A 298 -5.57 12.51 8.75
N PHE A 299 -6.13 12.38 9.94
CA PHE A 299 -7.53 12.02 10.09
C PHE A 299 -8.47 13.01 9.41
N ARG A 300 -8.13 14.30 9.42
CA ARG A 300 -8.89 15.36 8.71
C ARG A 300 -8.90 15.14 7.19
N LEU A 301 -7.79 14.67 6.64
CA LEU A 301 -7.69 14.34 5.20
C LEU A 301 -8.62 13.18 4.84
N ASP A 302 -8.71 12.15 5.68
CA ASP A 302 -9.66 11.05 5.46
C ASP A 302 -11.11 11.57 5.43
N ILE A 303 -11.49 12.38 6.40
CA ILE A 303 -12.84 12.99 6.46
C ILE A 303 -13.11 13.83 5.20
N TYR A 304 -12.13 14.64 4.79
CA TYR A 304 -12.24 15.45 3.55
C TYR A 304 -12.46 14.57 2.31
N ILE A 305 -11.68 13.49 2.16
CA ILE A 305 -11.81 12.55 1.03
C ILE A 305 -13.20 11.89 1.02
N ILE A 306 -13.72 11.48 2.17
CA ILE A 306 -15.06 10.91 2.29
C ILE A 306 -16.12 11.90 1.83
N PHE A 307 -16.07 13.16 2.31
CA PHE A 307 -17.02 14.20 1.89
C PHE A 307 -16.93 14.47 0.38
N LYS A 308 -15.71 14.56 -0.16
CA LYS A 308 -15.50 14.77 -1.60
C LYS A 308 -16.01 13.60 -2.43
N THR A 309 -15.87 12.37 -1.94
CA THR A 309 -16.44 11.17 -2.56
C THR A 309 -17.98 11.23 -2.56
N ALA A 310 -18.58 11.54 -1.43
CA ALA A 310 -20.04 11.68 -1.34
C ALA A 310 -20.56 12.79 -2.28
N TYR A 311 -19.87 13.92 -2.33
CA TYR A 311 -20.20 15.02 -3.24
C TYR A 311 -20.11 14.59 -4.72
N SER A 312 -19.08 13.82 -5.11
CA SER A 312 -18.89 13.34 -6.49
C SER A 312 -19.98 12.34 -6.95
N ILE A 313 -20.69 11.70 -6.02
CA ILE A 313 -21.85 10.85 -6.35
C ILE A 313 -23.07 11.72 -6.72
N ILE A 314 -23.22 12.87 -6.05
CA ILE A 314 -24.35 13.78 -6.27
C ILE A 314 -24.10 14.67 -7.51
N VAL A 315 -22.86 15.15 -7.65
CA VAL A 315 -22.43 16.00 -8.79
C VAL A 315 -21.37 15.22 -9.56
N PRO A 316 -21.78 14.49 -10.63
CA PRO A 316 -20.83 13.69 -11.40
C PRO A 316 -19.75 14.57 -12.00
N ASP A 317 -18.48 14.24 -11.70
CA ASP A 317 -17.32 14.88 -12.32
C ASP A 317 -17.28 14.51 -13.82
N LYS A 318 -17.11 15.51 -14.70
CA LYS A 318 -17.02 15.31 -16.15
C LYS A 318 -15.84 14.39 -16.56
N HIS A 319 -14.87 14.21 -15.69
CA HIS A 319 -13.69 13.37 -15.90
C HIS A 319 -13.82 11.95 -15.29
N ALA A 320 -14.89 11.66 -14.56
CA ALA A 320 -15.14 10.36 -13.93
C ALA A 320 -15.95 9.41 -14.83
N TYR A 321 -15.52 9.19 -16.04
CA TYR A 321 -15.95 8.30 -17.13
C TYR A 321 -16.14 9.05 -18.43
#